data_937a03e15ffdede0ea4c0046a8e8baad
#
_entry.id   937a03e15ffdede0ea4c0046a8e8baad
#
_cell.length_a   1.000
_cell.length_b   1.000
_cell.length_c   1.000
_cell.angle_alpha   90.00
_cell.angle_beta   90.00
_cell.angle_gamma   90.00
#
_symmetry.space_group_name_H-M   'P 1'
#
loop_
_entity.id
_entity.type
_entity.pdbx_description
1 polymer ?
#
loop_
_entity_poly.entity_id
_entity_poly.type
_entity_poly.pdbx_seq_one_letter_code
_entity_poly.pdbx_strand_id
1 'polypeptide(L)'
;MKIVIALLLSTLSMLAQAANVGDNLKPWTLPDQYDQPYTLNEKTKILLVARNMDGAKLVKEVLKDQPKGYLEARDAVFVADIQGMPSLIGKLFAIPAMRDYSYRVLLDRDGSVATNYPGAEDKVLWLQLDNGKLVSQQEFANADALRQALEKVAPQ
;
A
#
# COMPACT_ATOMS: atom_id res chain seq x y z
N MET A 1 -36.35 -9.02 46.72
CA MET A 1 -35.26 -8.19 46.22
C MET A 1 -34.67 -8.86 45.01
N LYS A 2 -34.90 -8.35 43.83
CA LYS A 2 -34.30 -8.86 42.59
C LYS A 2 -33.17 -7.95 42.22
N ILE A 3 -31.93 -8.42 42.38
CA ILE A 3 -30.73 -7.70 41.98
C ILE A 3 -30.55 -7.97 40.50
N VAL A 4 -30.80 -6.95 39.69
CA VAL A 4 -30.47 -6.99 38.24
C VAL A 4 -29.03 -6.54 38.11
N ILE A 5 -28.12 -7.47 37.89
CA ILE A 5 -26.74 -7.18 37.54
C ILE A 5 -26.75 -6.86 36.03
N ALA A 6 -26.69 -5.57 35.72
CA ALA A 6 -26.46 -5.11 34.35
C ALA A 6 -24.98 -5.33 34.02
N LEU A 7 -24.69 -6.36 33.22
CA LEU A 7 -23.40 -6.58 32.62
C LEU A 7 -23.20 -5.54 31.52
N LEU A 8 -22.47 -4.47 31.81
CA LEU A 8 -21.98 -3.56 30.78
C LEU A 8 -20.88 -4.27 29.98
N LEU A 9 -21.25 -4.81 28.84
CA LEU A 9 -20.26 -5.18 27.80
C LEU A 9 -19.71 -3.89 27.22
N SER A 10 -18.56 -3.43 27.73
CA SER A 10 -17.76 -2.41 27.07
C SER A 10 -17.11 -3.06 25.83
N THR A 11 -17.76 -2.91 24.70
CA THR A 11 -17.13 -3.19 23.40
C THR A 11 -16.05 -2.16 23.18
N LEU A 12 -14.80 -2.57 23.41
CA LEU A 12 -13.63 -1.79 23.06
C LEU A 12 -13.54 -1.78 21.52
N SER A 13 -14.18 -0.78 20.91
CA SER A 13 -14.01 -0.51 19.49
C SER A 13 -12.56 -0.11 19.27
N MET A 14 -11.71 -1.02 18.80
CA MET A 14 -10.42 -0.68 18.24
C MET A 14 -10.68 0.16 16.99
N LEU A 15 -10.73 1.47 17.14
CA LEU A 15 -10.66 2.40 16.04
C LEU A 15 -9.30 2.19 15.37
N ALA A 16 -9.32 1.66 14.14
CA ALA A 16 -8.14 1.64 13.30
C ALA A 16 -7.72 3.10 13.12
N GLN A 17 -6.65 3.49 13.77
CA GLN A 17 -6.14 4.85 13.72
C GLN A 17 -5.37 5.01 12.41
N ALA A 18 -5.91 5.86 11.51
CA ALA A 18 -5.22 6.26 10.29
C ALA A 18 -3.88 6.92 10.63
N ALA A 19 -2.84 6.59 9.87
CA ALA A 19 -1.53 7.21 10.05
C ALA A 19 -1.56 8.69 9.62
N ASN A 20 -0.95 9.54 10.43
CA ASN A 20 -0.82 10.96 10.19
C ASN A 20 0.64 11.35 9.99
N VAL A 21 0.89 12.46 9.30
CA VAL A 21 2.24 13.03 9.21
C VAL A 21 2.79 13.28 10.61
N GLY A 22 3.99 12.78 10.87
CA GLY A 22 4.66 12.78 12.16
C GLY A 22 4.59 11.45 12.92
N ASP A 23 3.70 10.54 12.53
CA ASP A 23 3.60 9.23 13.16
C ASP A 23 4.71 8.27 12.71
N ASN A 24 5.15 7.41 13.61
CA ASN A 24 5.93 6.25 13.26
C ASN A 24 4.97 5.16 12.73
N LEU A 25 5.24 4.67 11.53
CA LEU A 25 4.42 3.63 10.93
C LEU A 25 4.68 2.28 11.63
N LYS A 26 3.59 1.59 11.95
CA LYS A 26 3.69 0.23 12.48
C LYS A 26 4.12 -0.72 11.37
N PRO A 27 5.07 -1.63 11.62
CA PRO A 27 5.42 -2.67 10.66
C PRO A 27 4.21 -3.54 10.30
N TRP A 28 4.16 -3.94 9.05
CA TRP A 28 3.21 -4.92 8.52
C TRP A 28 3.93 -5.81 7.52
N THR A 29 3.38 -6.97 7.26
CA THR A 29 3.92 -7.93 6.30
C THR A 29 2.87 -8.27 5.27
N LEU A 30 3.21 -8.18 4.00
CA LEU A 30 2.38 -8.58 2.87
C LEU A 30 3.14 -9.50 1.92
N PRO A 31 2.46 -10.45 1.28
CA PRO A 31 3.06 -11.23 0.20
C PRO A 31 3.11 -10.39 -1.09
N ASP A 32 4.08 -10.68 -1.92
CA ASP A 32 4.11 -10.17 -3.29
C ASP A 32 3.40 -11.12 -4.27
N GLN A 33 3.47 -10.82 -5.57
CA GLN A 33 2.86 -11.65 -6.63
C GLN A 33 3.50 -13.04 -6.78
N TYR A 34 4.62 -13.29 -6.12
CA TYR A 34 5.31 -14.58 -6.06
C TYR A 34 5.15 -15.27 -4.70
N ASP A 35 4.24 -14.79 -3.87
CA ASP A 35 4.03 -15.25 -2.49
C ASP A 35 5.25 -15.06 -1.57
N GLN A 36 6.17 -14.14 -1.92
CA GLN A 36 7.30 -13.80 -1.08
C GLN A 36 6.91 -12.71 -0.08
N PRO A 37 7.16 -12.89 1.22
CA PRO A 37 6.80 -11.90 2.22
C PRO A 37 7.71 -10.67 2.14
N TYR A 38 7.11 -9.50 2.38
CA TYR A 38 7.82 -8.25 2.60
C TYR A 38 7.30 -7.60 3.87
N THR A 39 8.21 -7.19 4.75
CA THR A 39 7.88 -6.45 5.97
C THR A 39 8.35 -5.01 5.85
N LEU A 40 7.45 -4.06 6.11
CA LEU A 40 7.83 -2.64 6.15
C LEU A 40 8.92 -2.42 7.18
N ASN A 41 9.98 -1.74 6.78
CA ASN A 41 11.15 -1.48 7.62
C ASN A 41 11.63 -0.03 7.47
N GLU A 42 12.60 0.36 8.29
CA GLU A 42 13.12 1.72 8.37
C GLU A 42 13.89 2.18 7.11
N LYS A 43 14.27 1.27 6.23
CA LYS A 43 14.96 1.59 4.97
C LYS A 43 14.02 2.09 3.90
N THR A 44 12.72 1.78 3.99
CA THR A 44 11.72 2.23 3.03
C THR A 44 11.56 3.74 3.12
N LYS A 45 11.78 4.44 2.01
CA LYS A 45 11.63 5.90 1.90
C LYS A 45 10.32 6.32 1.25
N ILE A 46 9.80 5.49 0.36
CA ILE A 46 8.57 5.77 -0.40
C ILE A 46 7.65 4.57 -0.32
N LEU A 47 6.42 4.82 0.11
CA LEU A 47 5.36 3.84 0.08
C LEU A 47 4.27 4.33 -0.87
N LEU A 48 4.09 3.62 -1.99
CA LEU A 48 3.01 3.85 -2.93
C LEU A 48 1.84 2.93 -2.59
N VAL A 49 0.63 3.47 -2.51
CA VAL A 49 -0.58 2.70 -2.22
C VAL A 49 -1.63 2.96 -3.28
N ALA A 50 -2.08 1.90 -3.96
CA ALA A 50 -3.25 1.92 -4.82
C ALA A 50 -4.41 1.22 -4.12
N ARG A 51 -5.52 1.90 -3.94
CA ARG A 51 -6.68 1.40 -3.19
C ARG A 51 -7.67 0.62 -4.06
N ASN A 52 -7.53 0.72 -5.38
CA ASN A 52 -8.34 -0.03 -6.33
C ASN A 52 -7.63 -0.18 -7.68
N MET A 53 -8.33 -0.72 -8.66
CA MET A 53 -7.80 -0.96 -10.01
C MET A 53 -7.38 0.32 -10.73
N ASP A 54 -8.03 1.46 -10.51
CA ASP A 54 -7.71 2.71 -11.21
C ASP A 54 -6.35 3.25 -10.75
N GLY A 55 -6.09 3.25 -9.44
CA GLY A 55 -4.77 3.57 -8.91
C GLY A 55 -3.69 2.59 -9.37
N ALA A 56 -4.00 1.29 -9.39
CA ALA A 56 -3.06 0.27 -9.86
C ALA A 56 -2.71 0.43 -11.35
N LYS A 57 -3.65 0.86 -12.19
CA LYS A 57 -3.39 1.17 -13.60
C LYS A 57 -2.43 2.35 -13.78
N LEU A 58 -2.54 3.38 -12.93
CA LEU A 58 -1.60 4.51 -12.95
C LEU A 58 -0.17 4.04 -12.66
N VAL A 59 0.01 3.20 -11.65
CA VAL A 59 1.32 2.63 -11.31
C VAL A 59 1.84 1.77 -12.45
N LYS A 60 1.01 0.91 -13.03
CA LYS A 60 1.38 0.07 -14.18
C LYS A 60 1.83 0.92 -15.38
N GLU A 61 1.11 1.99 -15.69
CA GLU A 61 1.46 2.89 -16.80
C GLU A 61 2.85 3.53 -16.61
N VAL A 62 3.20 3.87 -15.38
CA VAL A 62 4.50 4.45 -15.06
C VAL A 62 5.62 3.41 -15.09
N LEU A 63 5.38 2.20 -14.58
CA LEU A 63 6.42 1.21 -14.31
C LEU A 63 6.59 0.14 -15.39
N LYS A 64 5.65 -0.01 -16.34
CA LYS A 64 5.68 -1.06 -17.36
C LYS A 64 6.95 -1.09 -18.20
N ASP A 65 7.55 0.07 -18.46
CA ASP A 65 8.76 0.23 -19.28
C ASP A 65 10.03 0.45 -18.43
N GLN A 66 9.91 0.36 -17.11
CA GLN A 66 11.06 0.51 -16.22
C GLN A 66 11.76 -0.83 -15.99
N PRO A 67 13.08 -0.82 -15.77
CA PRO A 67 13.83 -2.04 -15.51
C PRO A 67 13.46 -2.66 -14.17
N LYS A 68 13.73 -3.94 -14.01
CA LYS A 68 13.64 -4.60 -12.70
C LYS A 68 14.54 -3.88 -11.70
N GLY A 69 14.02 -3.71 -10.47
CA GLY A 69 14.75 -2.99 -9.42
C GLY A 69 14.58 -1.48 -9.44
N TYR A 70 13.75 -0.94 -10.33
CA TYR A 70 13.52 0.51 -10.41
C TYR A 70 13.00 1.12 -9.09
N LEU A 71 12.04 0.47 -8.45
CA LEU A 71 11.50 0.90 -7.15
C LEU A 71 12.51 0.65 -6.03
N GLU A 72 13.12 -0.52 -6.01
CA GLU A 72 14.09 -0.92 -4.99
C GLU A 72 15.30 0.02 -4.96
N ALA A 73 15.78 0.47 -6.13
CA ALA A 73 16.86 1.45 -6.23
C ALA A 73 16.50 2.81 -5.61
N ARG A 74 15.21 3.07 -5.38
CA ARG A 74 14.68 4.29 -4.76
C ARG A 74 14.17 4.08 -3.34
N ASP A 75 14.46 2.92 -2.76
CA ASP A 75 13.87 2.50 -1.46
C ASP A 75 12.34 2.65 -1.44
N ALA A 76 11.72 2.38 -2.59
CA ALA A 76 10.27 2.49 -2.79
C ALA A 76 9.63 1.11 -2.84
N VAL A 77 8.43 1.00 -2.28
CA VAL A 77 7.58 -0.19 -2.35
C VAL A 77 6.19 0.18 -2.83
N PHE A 78 5.51 -0.76 -3.47
CA PHE A 78 4.15 -0.58 -3.98
C PHE A 78 3.19 -1.58 -3.35
N VAL A 79 2.14 -1.09 -2.72
CA VAL A 79 1.04 -1.87 -2.14
C VAL A 79 -0.22 -1.68 -2.99
N ALA A 80 -0.80 -2.78 -3.44
CA ALA A 80 -2.08 -2.81 -4.11
C ALA A 80 -3.15 -3.43 -3.20
N ASP A 81 -4.18 -2.65 -2.87
CA ASP A 81 -5.37 -3.14 -2.21
C ASP A 81 -6.23 -3.90 -3.23
N ILE A 82 -6.34 -5.20 -3.04
CA ILE A 82 -7.10 -6.10 -3.92
C ILE A 82 -8.33 -6.71 -3.22
N GLN A 83 -8.75 -6.17 -2.08
CA GLN A 83 -9.90 -6.69 -1.33
C GLN A 83 -11.20 -6.69 -2.15
N GLY A 84 -11.37 -5.73 -3.07
CA GLY A 84 -12.53 -5.66 -3.98
C GLY A 84 -12.46 -6.63 -5.15
N MET A 85 -11.34 -7.31 -5.35
CA MET A 85 -11.19 -8.29 -6.42
C MET A 85 -11.72 -9.65 -5.96
N PRO A 86 -12.65 -10.30 -6.72
CA PRO A 86 -13.05 -11.66 -6.40
C PRO A 86 -11.82 -12.58 -6.31
N SER A 87 -11.72 -13.36 -5.22
CA SER A 87 -10.50 -14.14 -4.93
C SER A 87 -10.17 -15.14 -6.03
N LEU A 88 -11.16 -15.73 -6.68
CA LEU A 88 -10.96 -16.64 -7.80
C LEU A 88 -10.36 -15.93 -9.03
N ILE A 89 -10.83 -14.72 -9.35
CA ILE A 89 -10.27 -13.88 -10.44
C ILE A 89 -8.83 -13.50 -10.11
N GLY A 90 -8.57 -13.07 -8.88
CA GLY A 90 -7.22 -12.74 -8.44
C GLY A 90 -6.27 -13.92 -8.57
N LYS A 91 -6.66 -15.09 -8.03
CA LYS A 91 -5.83 -16.29 -8.00
C LYS A 91 -5.56 -16.89 -9.39
N LEU A 92 -6.56 -16.93 -10.27
CA LEU A 92 -6.44 -17.58 -11.57
C LEU A 92 -5.92 -16.68 -12.69
N PHE A 93 -6.12 -15.37 -12.61
CA PHE A 93 -5.85 -14.46 -13.72
C PHE A 93 -4.97 -13.26 -13.30
N ALA A 94 -5.39 -12.47 -12.32
CA ALA A 94 -4.73 -11.21 -12.02
C ALA A 94 -3.33 -11.40 -11.42
N ILE A 95 -3.17 -12.24 -10.42
CA ILE A 95 -1.88 -12.48 -9.76
C ILE A 95 -0.90 -13.17 -10.72
N PRO A 96 -1.28 -14.22 -11.48
CA PRO A 96 -0.39 -14.77 -12.49
C PRO A 96 0.08 -13.74 -13.53
N ALA A 97 -0.80 -12.84 -13.99
CA ALA A 97 -0.44 -11.77 -14.91
C ALA A 97 0.56 -10.77 -14.30
N MET A 98 0.45 -10.48 -13.00
CA MET A 98 1.38 -9.61 -12.29
C MET A 98 2.81 -10.18 -12.21
N ARG A 99 2.98 -11.49 -12.35
CA ARG A 99 4.30 -12.14 -12.35
C ARG A 99 5.16 -11.75 -13.55
N ASP A 100 4.54 -11.26 -14.61
CA ASP A 100 5.24 -10.75 -15.80
C ASP A 100 5.64 -9.28 -15.67
N TYR A 101 5.25 -8.60 -14.59
CA TYR A 101 5.64 -7.20 -14.35
C TYR A 101 7.12 -7.08 -14.00
N SER A 102 7.73 -5.96 -14.41
CA SER A 102 9.11 -5.62 -14.05
C SER A 102 9.26 -5.13 -12.61
N TYR A 103 8.15 -4.90 -11.91
CA TYR A 103 8.11 -4.36 -10.56
C TYR A 103 7.37 -5.27 -9.59
N ARG A 104 7.72 -5.15 -8.33
CA ARG A 104 7.11 -5.89 -7.23
C ARG A 104 5.79 -5.25 -6.81
N VAL A 105 4.75 -6.07 -6.67
CA VAL A 105 3.45 -5.66 -6.16
C VAL A 105 3.20 -6.37 -4.84
N LEU A 106 3.06 -5.63 -3.75
CA LEU A 106 2.65 -6.18 -2.47
C LEU A 106 1.12 -6.26 -2.43
N LEU A 107 0.60 -7.45 -2.15
CA LEU A 107 -0.82 -7.75 -2.29
C LEU A 107 -1.53 -7.66 -0.95
N ASP A 108 -2.34 -6.62 -0.78
CA ASP A 108 -3.19 -6.45 0.38
C ASP A 108 -4.57 -7.04 0.09
N ARG A 109 -4.72 -8.35 0.38
CA ARG A 109 -5.91 -9.12 0.01
C ARG A 109 -7.16 -8.75 0.80
N ASP A 110 -7.00 -8.35 2.04
CA ASP A 110 -8.11 -8.00 2.96
C ASP A 110 -8.21 -6.50 3.24
N GLY A 111 -7.33 -5.69 2.65
CA GLY A 111 -7.30 -4.24 2.85
C GLY A 111 -6.79 -3.80 4.21
N SER A 112 -6.27 -4.70 5.03
CA SER A 112 -5.85 -4.41 6.42
C SER A 112 -4.69 -3.41 6.50
N VAL A 113 -3.83 -3.37 5.49
CA VAL A 113 -2.72 -2.41 5.39
C VAL A 113 -3.19 -1.10 4.78
N ALA A 114 -3.89 -1.13 3.65
CA ALA A 114 -4.32 0.07 2.93
C ALA A 114 -5.28 0.95 3.76
N THR A 115 -6.08 0.36 4.63
CA THR A 115 -6.99 1.12 5.52
C THR A 115 -6.26 2.00 6.53
N ASN A 116 -5.00 1.72 6.83
CA ASN A 116 -4.17 2.57 7.68
C ASN A 116 -3.74 3.87 6.98
N TYR A 117 -3.86 3.92 5.66
CA TYR A 117 -3.40 5.05 4.83
C TYR A 117 -4.56 5.57 3.98
N PRO A 118 -5.44 6.42 4.56
CA PRO A 118 -6.61 6.91 3.85
C PRO A 118 -6.23 7.80 2.68
N GLY A 119 -6.97 7.69 1.60
CA GLY A 119 -6.76 8.45 0.37
C GLY A 119 -7.89 8.22 -0.64
N ALA A 120 -7.86 8.93 -1.75
CA ALA A 120 -8.83 8.77 -2.82
C ALA A 120 -8.64 7.42 -3.54
N GLU A 121 -9.75 6.77 -3.89
CA GLU A 121 -9.73 5.43 -4.48
C GLU A 121 -9.14 5.40 -5.89
N ASP A 122 -9.34 6.46 -6.67
CA ASP A 122 -8.91 6.58 -8.07
C ASP A 122 -7.49 7.16 -8.25
N LYS A 123 -6.77 7.37 -7.14
CA LYS A 123 -5.44 7.97 -7.12
C LYS A 123 -4.40 7.03 -6.52
N VAL A 124 -3.15 7.37 -6.74
CA VAL A 124 -2.02 6.71 -6.06
C VAL A 124 -1.60 7.59 -4.88
N LEU A 125 -1.62 7.02 -3.68
CA LEU A 125 -1.12 7.68 -2.49
C LEU A 125 0.39 7.47 -2.41
N TRP A 126 1.13 8.55 -2.21
CA TRP A 126 2.57 8.56 -1.98
C TRP A 126 2.85 8.98 -0.55
N LEU A 127 3.43 8.08 0.21
CA LEU A 127 3.89 8.34 1.58
C LEU A 127 5.41 8.44 1.57
N GLN A 128 5.92 9.60 2.00
CA GLN A 128 7.35 9.81 2.19
C GLN A 128 7.72 9.44 3.61
N LEU A 129 8.70 8.55 3.77
CA LEU A 129 9.14 8.03 5.05
C LEU A 129 10.60 8.41 5.33
N ASP A 130 10.92 8.59 6.60
CA ASP A 130 12.28 8.75 7.11
C ASP A 130 12.42 7.92 8.40
N ASN A 131 13.24 6.87 8.34
CA ASN A 131 13.44 5.92 9.45
C ASN A 131 12.11 5.41 10.07
N GLY A 132 11.17 5.04 9.23
CA GLY A 132 9.86 4.54 9.64
C GLY A 132 8.84 5.62 10.01
N LYS A 133 9.22 6.89 9.97
CA LYS A 133 8.34 8.02 10.27
C LYS A 133 7.72 8.60 9.01
N LEU A 134 6.41 8.82 9.01
CA LEU A 134 5.71 9.50 7.93
C LEU A 134 6.01 11.00 7.98
N VAL A 135 6.74 11.51 6.98
CA VAL A 135 7.14 12.93 6.93
C VAL A 135 6.31 13.77 5.98
N SER A 136 5.74 13.18 4.94
CA SER A 136 4.79 13.84 4.04
C SER A 136 3.94 12.83 3.29
N GLN A 137 2.81 13.29 2.76
CA GLN A 137 1.95 12.49 1.89
C GLN A 137 1.38 13.36 0.78
N GLN A 138 1.17 12.74 -0.37
CA GLN A 138 0.55 13.37 -1.53
C GLN A 138 -0.16 12.32 -2.38
N GLU A 139 -1.06 12.75 -3.23
CA GLU A 139 -1.80 11.88 -4.14
C GLU A 139 -1.52 12.25 -5.59
N PHE A 140 -1.43 11.24 -6.44
CA PHE A 140 -1.25 11.40 -7.88
C PHE A 140 -2.48 10.90 -8.63
N ALA A 141 -3.06 11.78 -9.45
CA ALA A 141 -4.25 11.51 -10.25
C ALA A 141 -3.93 11.09 -11.69
N ASN A 142 -2.67 11.24 -12.14
CA ASN A 142 -2.26 10.88 -13.49
C ASN A 142 -0.85 10.29 -13.52
N ALA A 143 -0.58 9.50 -14.55
CA ALA A 143 0.67 8.78 -14.70
C ALA A 143 1.88 9.70 -14.89
N ASP A 144 1.74 10.80 -15.63
CA ASP A 144 2.86 11.70 -15.91
C ASP A 144 3.36 12.39 -14.64
N ALA A 145 2.46 12.86 -13.79
CA ALA A 145 2.84 13.46 -12.50
C ALA A 145 3.55 12.45 -11.59
N LEU A 146 3.06 11.22 -11.51
CA LEU A 146 3.69 10.14 -10.75
C LEU A 146 5.07 9.78 -11.31
N ARG A 147 5.19 9.68 -12.62
CA ARG A 147 6.46 9.41 -13.31
C ARG A 147 7.50 10.47 -13.00
N GLN A 148 7.14 11.75 -13.14
CA GLN A 148 8.03 12.87 -12.84
C GLN A 148 8.48 12.88 -11.38
N ALA A 149 7.58 12.56 -10.45
CA ALA A 149 7.93 12.48 -9.03
C ALA A 149 8.94 11.36 -8.76
N LEU A 150 8.77 10.18 -9.36
CA LEU A 150 9.70 9.06 -9.22
C LEU A 150 11.06 9.34 -9.87
N GLU A 151 11.08 10.01 -11.03
CA GLU A 151 12.31 10.38 -11.73
C GLU A 151 13.17 11.35 -10.93
N LYS A 152 12.56 12.21 -10.11
CA LYS A 152 13.27 13.15 -9.22
C LYS A 152 13.93 12.46 -8.02
N VAL A 153 13.55 11.23 -7.72
CA VAL A 153 14.17 10.45 -6.65
C VAL A 153 15.45 9.83 -7.18
N ALA A 154 16.60 10.23 -6.61
CA ALA A 154 17.88 9.66 -6.99
C ALA A 154 17.96 8.17 -6.62
N PRO A 155 18.41 7.28 -7.53
CA PRO A 155 18.74 5.90 -7.19
C PRO A 155 19.86 5.84 -6.14
N GLN A 156 19.77 4.84 -5.24
CA GLN A 156 20.80 4.56 -4.23
C GLN A 156 21.85 3.61 -4.80
#